data_8de3bc64e13ed6204ee6318b4b563af5
#
_entry.id   8de3bc64e13ed6204ee6318b4b563af5
#
_cell.length_a   1.000
_cell.length_b   1.000
_cell.length_c   1.000
_cell.angle_alpha   90.00
_cell.angle_beta   90.00
_cell.angle_gamma   90.00
#
_symmetry.space_group_name_H-M   'P 1'
#
loop_
_entity.id
_entity.type
_entity.pdbx_description
1 polymer ?
#
loop_
_entity_poly.entity_id
_entity_poly.type
_entity_poly.pdbx_seq_one_letter_code
_entity_poly.pdbx_strand_id
1 'polypeptide(L)'
;FFFVQIFIVQHDTPPFSDDDLQCSSLGNSRTSWGAESWDVCLQSEQRWPFTLGQYLWAGWDYIGEPTPYHTRSSYFGTIDTAGFPKDAYYVVQAAWLDPKTHPMVHLFPYWDFNEGQLIDLCACTNAHSVELFVNGESLGCKVLDSAKGRTASWQTASRPGSVKVIAYDENGKAVATDEQDSFDDSAMVCLQADRKTISGDGRELAFITITTRDKNGNPVRNANDRVTVRVNGAGVLVGLDNGDSADPDEYQTDSRRLFSGMLLAVVAGNGRTGTITVDVTAPGLRPAVLTLNAAPFEGPVRPRLPPLTFGGSTQEIPVRKLTLTAERTALDKEHPVTHITAARRPAAATFTDIEWQLTDDKGVPAVNAAMQPDGD
;
A
#
# COMPACT_ATOMS: atom_id res chain seq x y z
N PHE A 1 -15.58 -5.46 33.84
CA PHE A 1 -16.15 -4.82 32.66
C PHE A 1 -15.13 -4.94 31.53
N PHE A 2 -15.47 -5.74 30.54
CA PHE A 2 -14.66 -5.81 29.31
C PHE A 2 -15.05 -4.62 28.41
N PHE A 3 -14.14 -3.70 28.17
CA PHE A 3 -14.31 -2.71 27.12
C PHE A 3 -13.84 -3.33 25.81
N VAL A 4 -14.78 -3.68 24.94
CA VAL A 4 -14.48 -3.94 23.53
C VAL A 4 -14.53 -2.60 22.85
N GLN A 5 -13.39 -2.07 22.44
CA GLN A 5 -13.32 -0.88 21.61
C GLN A 5 -13.19 -1.34 20.17
N ILE A 6 -14.19 -1.00 19.36
CA ILE A 6 -14.20 -1.33 17.94
C ILE A 6 -13.43 -0.21 17.22
N PHE A 7 -12.35 -0.57 16.55
CA PHE A 7 -11.57 0.35 15.74
C PHE A 7 -11.86 0.11 14.27
N ILE A 8 -12.39 1.12 13.63
CA ILE A 8 -12.45 1.20 12.18
C ILE A 8 -11.29 2.06 11.75
N VAL A 9 -10.25 1.45 11.20
CA VAL A 9 -9.13 2.17 10.59
C VAL A 9 -9.48 2.41 9.15
N GLN A 10 -9.87 3.63 8.84
CA GLN A 10 -9.99 4.12 7.49
C GLN A 10 -8.63 4.63 7.02
N HIS A 11 -8.33 4.46 5.74
CA HIS A 11 -7.12 4.95 5.12
C HIS A 11 -7.15 6.47 4.88
N ASP A 12 -7.60 7.23 5.87
CA ASP A 12 -7.84 8.66 5.76
C ASP A 12 -6.78 9.47 6.48
N THR A 13 -5.60 9.52 5.92
CA THR A 13 -4.65 10.51 6.40
C THR A 13 -4.54 11.62 5.36
N PRO A 14 -5.09 12.83 5.62
CA PRO A 14 -4.76 13.96 4.78
C PRO A 14 -3.23 14.15 4.74
N PRO A 15 -2.65 14.42 3.59
CA PRO A 15 -3.24 14.69 2.28
C PRO A 15 -3.36 13.47 1.37
N PHE A 16 -3.27 12.25 1.89
CA PHE A 16 -3.12 11.02 1.11
C PHE A 16 -4.35 10.14 1.10
N SER A 17 -5.38 10.54 1.83
CA SER A 17 -6.59 9.76 1.86
C SER A 17 -7.61 10.32 0.94
N ASP A 18 -8.10 9.43 0.18
CA ASP A 18 -9.35 9.51 -0.50
C ASP A 18 -10.14 8.32 0.01
N ASP A 19 -11.43 8.50 0.22
CA ASP A 19 -12.34 7.44 0.69
C ASP A 19 -12.38 6.23 -0.28
N ASP A 20 -11.92 6.43 -1.51
CA ASP A 20 -11.87 5.42 -2.57
C ASP A 20 -10.50 4.72 -2.68
N LEU A 21 -9.46 5.27 -2.08
CA LEU A 21 -8.10 4.74 -2.16
C LEU A 21 -7.66 4.16 -0.82
N GLN A 22 -7.29 2.92 -0.81
CA GLN A 22 -6.66 2.27 0.32
C GLN A 22 -5.17 2.63 0.39
N CYS A 23 -4.88 3.91 0.57
CA CYS A 23 -3.53 4.33 0.86
C CYS A 23 -3.16 3.90 2.27
N SER A 24 -1.89 3.93 2.57
CA SER A 24 -1.43 3.76 3.93
C SER A 24 -2.09 4.77 4.87
N SER A 25 -2.55 4.35 6.01
CA SER A 25 -3.29 5.22 6.89
C SER A 25 -3.01 4.96 8.35
N LEU A 26 -2.82 6.03 9.07
CA LEU A 26 -2.91 6.11 10.52
C LEU A 26 -4.29 6.57 10.98
N GLY A 27 -5.07 7.09 10.05
CA GLY A 27 -6.35 7.64 10.33
C GLY A 27 -7.42 6.58 10.48
N ASN A 28 -8.47 6.97 11.11
CA ASN A 28 -9.74 6.32 10.99
C ASN A 28 -10.76 7.33 10.51
N SER A 29 -11.91 6.86 10.15
CA SER A 29 -13.01 7.74 9.81
C SER A 29 -13.48 8.50 11.04
N ARG A 30 -13.11 9.76 11.14
CA ARG A 30 -13.71 10.66 12.13
C ARG A 30 -15.21 10.91 11.88
N THR A 31 -15.68 10.55 10.69
CA THR A 31 -17.05 10.80 10.24
C THR A 31 -17.95 9.60 10.40
N SER A 32 -17.44 8.41 10.59
CA SER A 32 -18.23 7.21 10.77
C SER A 32 -17.95 6.52 12.09
N TRP A 33 -19.01 6.16 12.81
CA TRP A 33 -19.02 5.17 13.89
C TRP A 33 -18.27 5.56 15.18
N GLY A 34 -17.73 6.78 15.31
CA GLY A 34 -17.01 7.21 16.51
C GLY A 34 -15.70 6.47 16.74
N ALA A 35 -15.09 5.97 15.69
CA ALA A 35 -13.78 5.33 15.77
C ALA A 35 -12.66 6.35 16.02
N GLU A 36 -11.60 5.91 16.72
CA GLU A 36 -10.43 6.72 17.04
C GLU A 36 -9.18 6.18 16.32
N SER A 37 -8.16 6.99 16.18
CA SER A 37 -6.90 6.54 15.61
C SER A 37 -6.25 5.44 16.44
N TRP A 38 -5.45 4.59 15.81
CA TRP A 38 -4.70 3.53 16.50
C TRP A 38 -3.85 4.07 17.65
N ASP A 39 -3.17 5.19 17.46
CA ASP A 39 -2.37 5.83 18.49
C ASP A 39 -3.21 6.23 19.70
N VAL A 40 -4.36 6.85 19.52
CA VAL A 40 -5.25 7.25 20.61
C VAL A 40 -5.74 6.05 21.40
N CYS A 41 -6.05 4.97 20.72
CA CYS A 41 -6.54 3.75 21.34
C CYS A 41 -5.48 3.05 22.17
N LEU A 42 -4.28 2.90 21.60
CA LEU A 42 -3.13 2.30 22.29
C LEU A 42 -2.67 3.16 23.48
N GLN A 43 -2.72 4.50 23.35
CA GLN A 43 -2.46 5.42 24.46
C GLN A 43 -3.50 5.29 25.58
N SER A 44 -4.78 5.15 25.23
CA SER A 44 -5.85 5.00 26.21
C SER A 44 -5.66 3.75 27.07
N GLU A 45 -5.23 2.64 26.48
CA GLU A 45 -4.89 1.42 27.18
C GLU A 45 -3.75 1.63 28.19
N GLN A 46 -2.67 2.26 27.75
CA GLN A 46 -1.51 2.54 28.63
C GLN A 46 -1.84 3.53 29.74
N ARG A 47 -2.75 4.48 29.48
CA ARG A 47 -3.13 5.52 30.43
C ARG A 47 -3.97 5.01 31.59
N TRP A 48 -4.74 3.94 31.40
CA TRP A 48 -5.72 3.48 32.37
C TRP A 48 -5.34 2.11 32.95
N PRO A 49 -4.69 2.05 34.15
CA PRO A 49 -4.17 0.82 34.70
C PRO A 49 -5.24 -0.19 35.18
N PHE A 50 -6.51 0.19 35.10
CA PHE A 50 -7.64 -0.70 35.39
C PHE A 50 -8.13 -1.45 34.12
N THR A 51 -7.61 -1.17 32.94
CA THR A 51 -7.92 -1.91 31.72
C THR A 51 -7.17 -3.23 31.69
N LEU A 52 -7.80 -4.27 31.15
CA LEU A 52 -7.18 -5.59 30.96
C LEU A 52 -6.57 -5.75 29.57
N GLY A 53 -6.69 -4.73 28.72
CA GLY A 53 -6.26 -4.74 27.33
C GLY A 53 -7.41 -4.45 26.37
N GLN A 54 -7.12 -4.56 25.08
CA GLN A 54 -8.06 -4.28 24.00
C GLN A 54 -8.08 -5.43 22.99
N TYR A 55 -9.23 -5.60 22.34
CA TYR A 55 -9.36 -6.47 21.19
C TYR A 55 -9.47 -5.61 19.95
N LEU A 56 -8.61 -5.86 18.97
CA LEU A 56 -8.62 -5.14 17.71
C LEU A 56 -9.70 -5.72 16.78
N TRP A 57 -10.53 -4.88 16.25
CA TRP A 57 -11.41 -5.21 15.16
C TRP A 57 -11.06 -4.36 13.93
N ALA A 58 -10.33 -4.91 12.94
CA ALA A 58 -9.91 -6.30 12.91
C ALA A 58 -8.43 -6.42 12.54
N GLY A 59 -7.85 -7.62 12.74
CA GLY A 59 -6.48 -7.90 12.28
C GLY A 59 -6.37 -7.89 10.75
N TRP A 60 -7.35 -8.46 10.06
CA TRP A 60 -7.43 -8.53 8.59
C TRP A 60 -8.69 -7.88 8.05
N ASP A 61 -8.57 -7.33 6.84
CA ASP A 61 -9.75 -7.07 6.03
C ASP A 61 -10.46 -8.38 5.70
N TYR A 62 -11.77 -8.35 5.59
CA TYR A 62 -12.56 -9.55 5.31
C TYR A 62 -13.77 -9.26 4.43
N ILE A 63 -14.18 -10.28 3.68
CA ILE A 63 -15.33 -10.22 2.78
C ILE A 63 -16.63 -10.33 3.58
N GLY A 64 -17.67 -9.61 3.16
CA GLY A 64 -19.01 -9.71 3.73
C GLY A 64 -19.46 -8.53 4.57
N GLU A 65 -18.58 -7.59 4.85
CA GLU A 65 -18.89 -6.32 5.52
C GLU A 65 -18.29 -5.16 4.72
N PRO A 66 -18.97 -4.73 3.62
CA PRO A 66 -18.51 -3.60 2.84
C PRO A 66 -18.59 -2.31 3.66
N THR A 67 -17.43 -1.75 3.98
CA THR A 67 -17.29 -0.52 4.75
C THR A 67 -16.07 0.24 4.24
N PRO A 68 -16.25 1.39 3.57
CA PRO A 68 -17.53 2.05 3.26
C PRO A 68 -18.37 1.30 2.22
N TYR A 69 -19.55 1.79 1.96
CA TYR A 69 -20.61 1.08 1.21
C TYR A 69 -20.26 0.70 -0.23
N HIS A 70 -19.29 1.38 -0.84
CA HIS A 70 -18.83 1.12 -2.21
C HIS A 70 -17.77 0.01 -2.30
N THR A 71 -17.32 -0.53 -1.17
CA THR A 71 -16.33 -1.60 -1.14
C THR A 71 -16.97 -3.00 -1.18
N ARG A 72 -16.19 -4.02 -1.52
CA ARG A 72 -16.59 -5.43 -1.50
C ARG A 72 -16.23 -6.13 -0.20
N SER A 73 -15.23 -5.62 0.49
CA SER A 73 -14.74 -6.09 1.79
C SER A 73 -14.65 -4.93 2.76
N SER A 74 -14.45 -5.23 4.03
CA SER A 74 -13.97 -4.21 4.97
C SER A 74 -12.58 -3.76 4.55
N TYR A 75 -12.17 -2.53 4.98
CA TYR A 75 -10.80 -2.05 4.81
C TYR A 75 -10.18 -1.49 6.10
N PHE A 76 -10.79 -1.75 7.22
CA PHE A 76 -10.34 -1.32 8.54
C PHE A 76 -9.41 -2.32 9.24
N GLY A 77 -9.03 -3.41 8.60
CA GLY A 77 -7.99 -4.31 9.08
C GLY A 77 -6.61 -3.69 9.06
N THR A 78 -5.70 -4.17 9.90
CA THR A 78 -4.27 -3.78 9.84
C THR A 78 -3.52 -4.50 8.72
N ILE A 79 -4.08 -5.58 8.21
CA ILE A 79 -3.58 -6.39 7.10
C ILE A 79 -4.72 -6.47 6.08
N ASP A 80 -4.42 -6.34 4.79
CA ASP A 80 -5.41 -6.44 3.73
C ASP A 80 -5.86 -7.88 3.44
N THR A 81 -6.82 -8.07 2.51
CA THR A 81 -7.34 -9.41 2.15
C THR A 81 -6.27 -10.30 1.51
N ALA A 82 -5.28 -9.73 0.85
CA ALA A 82 -4.16 -10.45 0.25
C ALA A 82 -3.08 -10.85 1.27
N GLY A 83 -3.18 -10.36 2.52
CA GLY A 83 -2.22 -10.63 3.58
C GLY A 83 -1.07 -9.64 3.64
N PHE A 84 -1.14 -8.51 2.94
CA PHE A 84 -0.12 -7.47 2.99
C PHE A 84 -0.37 -6.53 4.17
N PRO A 85 0.66 -6.23 4.99
CA PRO A 85 0.54 -5.31 6.11
C PRO A 85 0.35 -3.87 5.61
N LYS A 86 -0.56 -3.14 6.25
CA LYS A 86 -0.76 -1.71 6.07
C LYS A 86 0.10 -0.93 7.07
N ASP A 87 0.20 0.40 6.94
CA ASP A 87 0.99 1.18 7.90
C ASP A 87 0.46 1.07 9.34
N ALA A 88 -0.85 0.91 9.52
CA ALA A 88 -1.46 0.64 10.81
C ALA A 88 -0.93 -0.62 11.51
N TYR A 89 -0.53 -1.65 10.74
CA TYR A 89 0.12 -2.85 11.28
C TYR A 89 1.41 -2.50 12.03
N TYR A 90 2.22 -1.63 11.44
CA TYR A 90 3.50 -1.21 12.03
C TYR A 90 3.33 -0.31 13.25
N VAL A 91 2.24 0.48 13.33
CA VAL A 91 1.89 1.23 14.53
C VAL A 91 1.58 0.31 15.69
N VAL A 92 0.77 -0.74 15.45
CA VAL A 92 0.47 -1.76 16.46
C VAL A 92 1.73 -2.56 16.83
N GLN A 93 2.56 -2.90 15.84
CA GLN A 93 3.84 -3.56 16.07
C GLN A 93 4.76 -2.72 16.97
N ALA A 94 4.85 -1.41 16.74
CA ALA A 94 5.62 -0.49 17.57
C ALA A 94 5.09 -0.40 19.02
N ALA A 95 3.79 -0.58 19.22
CA ALA A 95 3.20 -0.57 20.56
C ALA A 95 3.40 -1.88 21.33
N TRP A 96 3.40 -3.01 20.64
CA TRP A 96 3.37 -4.33 21.27
C TRP A 96 4.73 -5.01 21.40
N LEU A 97 5.70 -4.69 20.51
CA LEU A 97 7.02 -5.31 20.56
C LEU A 97 7.92 -4.63 21.61
N ASP A 98 8.69 -5.44 22.31
CA ASP A 98 9.72 -4.95 23.23
C ASP A 98 10.88 -4.34 22.44
N PRO A 99 11.20 -3.04 22.61
CA PRO A 99 12.27 -2.36 21.89
C PRO A 99 13.66 -2.93 22.12
N LYS A 100 13.88 -3.68 23.21
CA LYS A 100 15.18 -4.29 23.53
C LYS A 100 15.46 -5.54 22.70
N THR A 101 14.40 -6.30 22.39
CA THR A 101 14.52 -7.56 21.66
C THR A 101 14.12 -7.44 20.20
N HIS A 102 13.21 -6.52 19.89
CA HIS A 102 12.67 -6.29 18.55
C HIS A 102 12.56 -4.79 18.26
N PRO A 103 13.68 -4.07 18.22
CA PRO A 103 13.65 -2.65 17.83
C PRO A 103 13.16 -2.54 16.39
N MET A 104 12.26 -1.60 16.12
CA MET A 104 11.69 -1.38 14.81
C MET A 104 11.46 0.11 14.53
N VAL A 105 11.47 0.46 13.27
CA VAL A 105 10.97 1.73 12.74
C VAL A 105 10.36 1.47 11.38
N HIS A 106 9.27 2.14 11.06
CA HIS A 106 8.61 2.10 9.75
C HIS A 106 8.29 3.51 9.28
N LEU A 107 8.73 3.84 8.06
CA LEU A 107 8.57 5.14 7.41
C LEU A 107 7.45 5.07 6.37
N PHE A 108 6.58 6.05 6.38
CA PHE A 108 5.49 6.16 5.40
C PHE A 108 5.12 7.64 5.19
N PRO A 109 4.43 7.97 4.08
CA PRO A 109 4.15 7.15 2.91
C PRO A 109 5.40 6.89 2.07
N TYR A 110 5.24 6.24 0.90
CA TYR A 110 6.30 6.12 -0.10
C TYR A 110 6.79 7.49 -0.59
N TRP A 111 7.97 7.54 -1.25
CA TRP A 111 8.58 8.81 -1.66
C TRP A 111 8.58 9.01 -3.18
N ASP A 112 7.38 9.24 -3.77
CA ASP A 112 7.23 9.62 -5.19
C ASP A 112 6.05 10.58 -5.37
N PHE A 113 6.31 11.88 -5.14
CA PHE A 113 5.33 12.95 -5.28
C PHE A 113 5.78 13.96 -6.34
N ASN A 114 4.92 14.94 -6.66
CA ASN A 114 5.32 16.03 -7.52
C ASN A 114 6.34 16.92 -6.80
N GLU A 115 7.37 17.36 -7.54
CA GLU A 115 8.42 18.22 -6.96
C GLU A 115 7.82 19.50 -6.36
N GLY A 116 8.22 19.83 -5.15
CA GLY A 116 7.69 20.96 -4.38
C GLY A 116 6.38 20.72 -3.65
N GLN A 117 5.71 19.59 -3.88
CA GLN A 117 4.51 19.24 -3.13
C GLN A 117 4.83 19.04 -1.65
N LEU A 118 4.06 19.66 -0.75
CA LEU A 118 4.21 19.45 0.69
C LEU A 118 3.70 18.08 1.07
N ILE A 119 4.54 17.32 1.76
CA ILE A 119 4.27 15.94 2.16
C ILE A 119 4.45 15.82 3.67
N ASP A 120 3.50 15.20 4.32
CA ASP A 120 3.61 14.77 5.71
C ASP A 120 4.24 13.37 5.74
N LEU A 121 5.51 13.31 6.13
CA LEU A 121 6.23 12.06 6.37
C LEU A 121 6.03 11.64 7.82
N CYS A 122 5.70 10.39 8.02
CA CYS A 122 5.50 9.81 9.33
C CYS A 122 6.44 8.62 9.55
N ALA A 123 6.86 8.43 10.79
CA ALA A 123 7.59 7.24 11.20
C ALA A 123 7.01 6.71 12.52
N CYS A 124 6.67 5.43 12.57
CA CYS A 124 6.33 4.78 13.81
C CYS A 124 7.50 3.91 14.31
N THR A 125 7.74 3.92 15.61
CA THR A 125 8.83 3.17 16.23
C THR A 125 8.56 2.85 17.69
N ASN A 126 9.12 1.75 18.19
CA ASN A 126 9.15 1.43 19.61
C ASN A 126 10.43 1.94 20.32
N ALA A 127 11.37 2.57 19.59
CA ALA A 127 12.58 3.13 20.15
C ALA A 127 12.34 4.45 20.90
N HIS A 128 13.37 4.97 21.60
CA HIS A 128 13.29 6.19 22.38
C HIS A 128 13.13 7.45 21.52
N SER A 129 13.86 7.53 20.41
CA SER A 129 13.80 8.67 19.50
C SER A 129 14.00 8.25 18.05
N VAL A 130 13.59 9.12 17.13
CA VAL A 130 13.70 8.89 15.68
C VAL A 130 14.07 10.19 14.97
N GLU A 131 14.97 10.11 13.99
CA GLU A 131 15.43 11.21 13.18
C GLU A 131 15.15 10.95 11.70
N LEU A 132 14.61 11.95 11.00
CA LEU A 132 14.31 11.90 9.59
C LEU A 132 15.37 12.62 8.77
N PHE A 133 15.78 11.99 7.68
CA PHE A 133 16.69 12.55 6.69
C PHE A 133 16.04 12.57 5.32
N VAL A 134 16.21 13.66 4.58
CA VAL A 134 15.82 13.77 3.16
C VAL A 134 17.09 14.10 2.38
N ASN A 135 17.48 13.21 1.46
CA ASN A 135 18.72 13.33 0.68
C ASN A 135 19.96 13.54 1.56
N GLY A 136 20.00 12.91 2.74
CA GLY A 136 21.08 13.02 3.71
C GLY A 136 21.02 14.26 4.62
N GLU A 137 20.09 15.19 4.39
CA GLU A 137 19.86 16.35 5.25
C GLU A 137 18.88 15.99 6.38
N SER A 138 19.28 16.21 7.64
CA SER A 138 18.44 15.96 8.80
C SER A 138 17.31 16.99 8.90
N LEU A 139 16.09 16.52 9.08
CA LEU A 139 14.91 17.34 9.41
C LEU A 139 14.63 17.35 10.94
N GLY A 140 15.58 16.86 11.71
CA GLY A 140 15.57 16.86 13.17
C GLY A 140 15.12 15.55 13.79
N CYS A 141 15.59 15.36 15.01
CA CYS A 141 15.28 14.20 15.85
C CYS A 141 14.06 14.51 16.73
N LYS A 142 13.18 13.54 16.89
CA LYS A 142 12.01 13.59 17.78
C LYS A 142 12.09 12.50 18.83
N VAL A 143 12.05 12.91 20.10
CA VAL A 143 11.93 11.99 21.23
C VAL A 143 10.47 11.60 21.36
N LEU A 144 10.20 10.30 21.45
CA LEU A 144 8.86 9.76 21.59
C LEU A 144 8.56 9.46 23.07
N ASP A 145 7.42 9.95 23.51
CA ASP A 145 6.82 9.58 24.78
C ASP A 145 5.80 8.48 24.51
N SER A 146 6.08 7.28 24.95
CA SER A 146 5.21 6.12 24.73
C SER A 146 3.78 6.32 25.25
N ALA A 147 3.59 7.21 26.24
CA ALA A 147 2.28 7.58 26.75
C ALA A 147 1.51 8.55 25.83
N LYS A 148 2.18 9.13 24.83
CA LYS A 148 1.60 10.08 23.85
C LYS A 148 1.56 9.55 22.44
N GLY A 149 2.03 8.33 22.20
CA GLY A 149 2.01 7.65 20.91
C GLY A 149 3.38 7.14 20.46
N ARG A 150 3.35 6.40 19.37
CA ARG A 150 4.53 5.76 18.77
C ARG A 150 4.89 6.34 17.42
N THR A 151 4.27 7.45 17.02
CA THR A 151 4.41 8.05 15.71
C THR A 151 5.00 9.46 15.80
N ALA A 152 5.98 9.74 14.96
CA ALA A 152 6.52 11.07 14.72
C ALA A 152 6.20 11.50 13.28
N SER A 153 5.95 12.79 13.05
CA SER A 153 5.65 13.33 11.72
C SER A 153 6.48 14.57 11.42
N TRP A 154 6.84 14.75 10.15
CA TRP A 154 7.52 15.93 9.62
C TRP A 154 6.84 16.35 8.33
N GLN A 155 6.79 17.66 8.09
CA GLN A 155 6.31 18.18 6.80
C GLN A 155 7.50 18.70 6.00
N THR A 156 7.59 18.30 4.74
CA THR A 156 8.65 18.75 3.83
C THR A 156 8.17 18.80 2.38
N ALA A 157 8.81 19.66 1.59
CA ALA A 157 8.58 19.68 0.15
C ALA A 157 9.22 18.44 -0.51
N SER A 158 8.47 17.78 -1.38
CA SER A 158 8.98 16.64 -2.14
C SER A 158 10.13 17.04 -3.05
N ARG A 159 11.19 16.25 -3.00
CA ARG A 159 12.37 16.32 -3.86
C ARG A 159 12.78 14.90 -4.25
N PRO A 160 13.10 14.62 -5.52
CA PRO A 160 13.62 13.30 -5.91
C PRO A 160 14.86 12.91 -5.08
N GLY A 161 14.99 11.61 -4.80
CA GLY A 161 16.09 11.06 -4.01
C GLY A 161 15.62 10.14 -2.92
N SER A 162 16.29 10.12 -1.76
CA SER A 162 15.98 9.21 -0.65
C SER A 162 15.40 9.93 0.56
N VAL A 163 14.52 9.22 1.27
CA VAL A 163 14.10 9.55 2.63
C VAL A 163 14.46 8.39 3.55
N LYS A 164 15.00 8.71 4.71
CA LYS A 164 15.50 7.74 5.66
C LYS A 164 15.15 8.13 7.07
N VAL A 165 14.76 7.17 7.88
CA VAL A 165 14.62 7.34 9.33
C VAL A 165 15.58 6.44 10.06
N ILE A 166 16.15 6.98 11.15
CA ILE A 166 17.00 6.23 12.07
C ILE A 166 16.39 6.35 13.45
N ALA A 167 16.12 5.19 14.05
CA ALA A 167 15.62 5.09 15.42
C ALA A 167 16.75 4.83 16.40
N TYR A 168 16.72 5.49 17.54
CA TYR A 168 17.78 5.44 18.55
C TYR A 168 17.22 4.99 19.90
N ASP A 169 18.03 4.26 20.67
CA ASP A 169 17.76 3.92 22.06
C ASP A 169 17.97 5.12 23.00
N GLU A 170 17.76 4.93 24.29
CA GLU A 170 17.96 5.94 25.34
C GLU A 170 19.41 6.47 25.45
N ASN A 171 20.37 5.70 24.94
CA ASN A 171 21.80 6.07 24.95
C ASN A 171 22.23 6.73 23.65
N GLY A 172 21.31 6.98 22.71
CA GLY A 172 21.59 7.55 21.40
C GLY A 172 22.22 6.58 20.40
N LYS A 173 22.19 5.27 20.67
CA LYS A 173 22.65 4.25 19.73
C LYS A 173 21.57 3.96 18.70
N ALA A 174 21.92 3.96 17.41
CA ALA A 174 21.01 3.52 16.35
C ALA A 174 20.65 2.04 16.51
N VAL A 175 19.35 1.75 16.52
CA VAL A 175 18.78 0.40 16.76
C VAL A 175 17.94 -0.12 15.61
N ALA A 176 17.36 0.77 14.79
CA ALA A 176 16.61 0.41 13.59
C ALA A 176 16.70 1.52 12.54
N THR A 177 16.52 1.16 11.27
CA THR A 177 16.47 2.10 10.14
C THR A 177 15.44 1.64 9.14
N ASP A 178 14.79 2.61 8.49
CA ASP A 178 13.98 2.38 7.30
C ASP A 178 14.30 3.46 6.26
N GLU A 179 14.31 3.08 4.98
CA GLU A 179 14.72 3.97 3.90
C GLU A 179 13.88 3.70 2.64
N GLN A 180 13.52 4.77 1.96
CA GLN A 180 12.76 4.72 0.72
C GLN A 180 13.37 5.67 -0.29
N ASP A 181 13.47 5.19 -1.54
CA ASP A 181 13.92 6.00 -2.67
C ASP A 181 12.74 6.44 -3.53
N SER A 182 12.89 7.58 -4.17
CA SER A 182 12.05 7.96 -5.29
C SER A 182 12.19 6.93 -6.41
N PHE A 183 11.13 6.70 -7.13
CA PHE A 183 11.09 5.72 -8.20
C PHE A 183 10.47 6.30 -9.48
N ASP A 184 10.75 5.65 -10.58
CA ASP A 184 10.20 5.96 -11.91
C ASP A 184 9.07 4.97 -12.24
N ASP A 185 8.56 5.00 -13.47
CA ASP A 185 7.54 4.09 -13.94
C ASP A 185 8.04 2.64 -13.94
N SER A 186 7.13 1.69 -13.75
CA SER A 186 7.42 0.26 -13.79
C SER A 186 8.15 -0.12 -15.09
N ALA A 187 9.19 -0.93 -14.98
CA ALA A 187 9.98 -1.44 -16.11
C ALA A 187 10.08 -2.97 -16.12
N MET A 188 9.91 -3.61 -14.97
CA MET A 188 10.00 -5.07 -14.85
C MET A 188 9.11 -5.61 -13.75
N VAL A 189 8.60 -6.83 -13.97
CA VAL A 189 7.89 -7.64 -12.97
C VAL A 189 8.91 -8.36 -12.09
N CYS A 190 8.60 -8.46 -10.79
CA CYS A 190 9.36 -9.23 -9.80
C CYS A 190 8.46 -10.22 -9.07
N LEU A 191 8.96 -11.41 -8.80
CA LEU A 191 8.24 -12.50 -8.15
C LEU A 191 8.99 -13.00 -6.92
N GLN A 192 8.27 -13.19 -5.82
CA GLN A 192 8.79 -13.78 -4.61
C GLN A 192 7.79 -14.80 -4.06
N ALA A 193 8.19 -16.05 -3.93
CA ALA A 193 7.36 -17.07 -3.29
C ALA A 193 7.74 -17.24 -1.82
N ASP A 194 6.75 -17.54 -0.99
CA ASP A 194 6.94 -17.89 0.43
C ASP A 194 7.67 -19.23 0.57
N ARG A 195 7.49 -20.12 -0.39
CA ARG A 195 8.14 -21.44 -0.43
C ARG A 195 8.43 -21.91 -1.86
N LYS A 196 9.39 -22.81 -2.00
CA LYS A 196 9.80 -23.34 -3.31
C LYS A 196 9.22 -24.71 -3.63
N THR A 197 8.64 -25.37 -2.64
CA THR A 197 8.07 -26.72 -2.78
C THR A 197 6.73 -26.79 -2.08
N ILE A 198 5.75 -27.40 -2.75
CA ILE A 198 4.41 -27.72 -2.23
C ILE A 198 4.07 -29.17 -2.54
N SER A 199 3.08 -29.74 -1.83
CA SER A 199 2.55 -31.07 -2.14
C SER A 199 1.85 -31.06 -3.50
N GLY A 200 2.07 -32.09 -4.30
CA GLY A 200 1.38 -32.25 -5.59
C GLY A 200 -0.13 -32.53 -5.48
N ASP A 201 -0.65 -32.88 -4.30
CA ASP A 201 -2.04 -33.22 -4.07
C ASP A 201 -3.00 -32.01 -4.09
N GLY A 202 -2.49 -30.78 -4.15
CA GLY A 202 -3.25 -29.55 -4.19
C GLY A 202 -3.77 -29.05 -2.84
N ARG A 203 -3.31 -29.61 -1.72
CA ARG A 203 -3.70 -29.17 -0.37
C ARG A 203 -2.80 -28.08 0.17
N GLU A 204 -1.53 -28.15 -0.12
CA GLU A 204 -0.57 -27.10 0.19
C GLU A 204 -0.60 -26.02 -0.89
N LEU A 205 -0.43 -24.78 -0.45
CA LEU A 205 -0.44 -23.60 -1.31
C LEU A 205 0.92 -22.92 -1.26
N ALA A 206 1.35 -22.36 -2.39
CA ALA A 206 2.42 -21.38 -2.45
C ALA A 206 1.82 -20.00 -2.67
N PHE A 207 2.28 -19.04 -1.89
CA PHE A 207 1.89 -17.64 -1.97
C PHE A 207 3.00 -16.86 -2.67
N ILE A 208 2.69 -16.29 -3.82
CA ILE A 208 3.65 -15.58 -4.66
C ILE A 208 3.29 -14.11 -4.67
N THR A 209 4.13 -13.29 -4.06
CA THR A 209 4.05 -11.83 -4.14
C THR A 209 4.58 -11.38 -5.49
N ILE A 210 3.77 -10.62 -6.21
CA ILE A 210 4.10 -9.99 -7.49
C ILE A 210 4.24 -8.50 -7.22
N THR A 211 5.38 -7.92 -7.63
CA THR A 211 5.68 -6.50 -7.53
C THR A 211 6.29 -6.01 -8.83
N THR A 212 6.48 -4.70 -8.95
CA THR A 212 7.24 -4.12 -10.07
C THR A 212 8.42 -3.29 -9.57
N ARG A 213 9.41 -3.14 -10.44
CA ARG A 213 10.55 -2.25 -10.25
C ARG A 213 10.72 -1.36 -11.45
N ASP A 214 11.23 -0.17 -11.21
CA ASP A 214 11.62 0.77 -12.25
C ASP A 214 12.92 0.31 -12.97
N LYS A 215 13.36 1.11 -13.95
CA LYS A 215 14.61 0.85 -14.70
C LYS A 215 15.88 0.87 -13.85
N ASN A 216 15.83 1.53 -12.69
CA ASN A 216 16.95 1.65 -11.75
C ASN A 216 16.94 0.52 -10.70
N GLY A 217 15.87 -0.29 -10.68
CA GLY A 217 15.68 -1.37 -9.72
C GLY A 217 14.92 -0.97 -8.45
N ASN A 218 14.43 0.27 -8.34
CA ASN A 218 13.64 0.73 -7.20
C ASN A 218 12.24 0.11 -7.24
N PRO A 219 11.67 -0.30 -6.11
CA PRO A 219 10.29 -0.76 -6.03
C PRO A 219 9.31 0.36 -6.39
N VAL A 220 8.37 0.10 -7.30
CA VAL A 220 7.31 1.05 -7.66
C VAL A 220 6.13 0.85 -6.73
N ARG A 221 6.13 1.56 -5.61
CA ARG A 221 5.21 1.31 -4.49
C ARG A 221 3.76 1.73 -4.73
N ASN A 222 3.51 2.52 -5.75
CA ASN A 222 2.17 2.90 -6.20
C ASN A 222 1.83 2.29 -7.57
N ALA A 223 2.52 1.22 -7.97
CA ALA A 223 2.21 0.53 -9.21
C ALA A 223 0.78 -0.05 -9.15
N ASN A 224 0.08 0.10 -10.24
CA ASN A 224 -1.25 -0.43 -10.48
C ASN A 224 -1.35 -1.17 -11.84
N ASP A 225 -0.19 -1.58 -12.37
CA ASP A 225 -0.09 -2.30 -13.62
C ASP A 225 -0.97 -3.55 -13.60
N ARG A 226 -1.69 -3.82 -14.70
CA ARG A 226 -2.42 -5.08 -14.86
C ARG A 226 -1.47 -6.18 -15.30
N VAL A 227 -1.40 -7.24 -14.52
CA VAL A 227 -0.57 -8.40 -14.82
C VAL A 227 -1.41 -9.60 -15.20
N THR A 228 -0.86 -10.47 -16.04
CA THR A 228 -1.42 -11.78 -16.37
C THR A 228 -0.50 -12.86 -15.82
N VAL A 229 -1.08 -13.83 -15.12
CA VAL A 229 -0.39 -14.95 -14.47
C VAL A 229 -0.77 -16.26 -15.13
N ARG A 230 0.23 -17.02 -15.59
CA ARG A 230 0.05 -18.34 -16.15
C ARG A 230 0.84 -19.36 -15.36
N VAL A 231 0.19 -20.44 -14.96
CA VAL A 231 0.83 -21.55 -14.24
C VAL A 231 0.81 -22.79 -15.10
N ASN A 232 1.99 -23.37 -15.31
CA ASN A 232 2.20 -24.54 -16.16
C ASN A 232 2.87 -25.70 -15.38
N GLY A 233 2.86 -26.90 -15.96
CA GLY A 233 3.49 -28.09 -15.38
C GLY A 233 2.62 -28.77 -14.31
N ALA A 234 3.19 -29.01 -13.13
CA ALA A 234 2.55 -29.74 -12.03
C ALA A 234 1.71 -28.85 -11.09
N GLY A 235 1.41 -27.60 -11.48
CA GLY A 235 0.65 -26.64 -10.68
C GLY A 235 -0.56 -26.08 -11.39
N VAL A 236 -1.36 -25.34 -10.63
CA VAL A 236 -2.54 -24.59 -11.09
C VAL A 236 -2.63 -23.26 -10.32
N LEU A 237 -3.04 -22.19 -11.00
CA LEU A 237 -3.38 -20.94 -10.36
C LEU A 237 -4.73 -21.10 -9.64
N VAL A 238 -4.75 -20.79 -8.35
CA VAL A 238 -5.97 -20.84 -7.51
C VAL A 238 -6.73 -19.53 -7.62
N GLY A 239 -6.03 -18.41 -7.63
CA GLY A 239 -6.61 -17.07 -7.73
C GLY A 239 -5.57 -15.98 -7.50
N LEU A 240 -6.06 -14.75 -7.64
CA LEU A 240 -5.31 -13.50 -7.47
C LEU A 240 -6.02 -12.59 -6.48
N ASP A 241 -5.26 -11.94 -5.60
CA ASP A 241 -5.78 -10.92 -4.68
C ASP A 241 -4.78 -9.77 -4.56
N ASN A 242 -5.23 -8.54 -4.72
CA ASN A 242 -4.39 -7.35 -4.60
C ASN A 242 -4.61 -6.56 -3.30
N GLY A 243 -5.53 -7.00 -2.44
CA GLY A 243 -5.85 -6.32 -1.19
C GLY A 243 -6.74 -5.08 -1.33
N ASP A 244 -7.09 -4.67 -2.55
CA ASP A 244 -7.99 -3.54 -2.78
C ASP A 244 -9.44 -3.95 -2.50
N SER A 245 -10.04 -3.36 -1.47
CA SER A 245 -11.42 -3.63 -1.08
C SER A 245 -12.45 -3.12 -2.10
N ALA A 246 -12.07 -2.17 -2.95
CA ALA A 246 -12.91 -1.58 -3.97
C ALA A 246 -12.78 -2.25 -5.35
N ASP A 247 -11.79 -3.14 -5.54
CA ASP A 247 -11.54 -3.80 -6.82
C ASP A 247 -12.69 -4.75 -7.20
N PRO A 248 -13.39 -4.51 -8.33
CA PRO A 248 -14.50 -5.34 -8.79
C PRO A 248 -14.06 -6.66 -9.41
N ASP A 249 -12.76 -6.86 -9.72
CA ASP A 249 -12.27 -8.08 -10.36
C ASP A 249 -12.53 -9.33 -9.47
N GLU A 250 -12.84 -10.45 -10.10
CA GLU A 250 -13.02 -11.71 -9.40
C GLU A 250 -11.67 -12.27 -8.93
N TYR A 251 -11.66 -12.98 -7.81
CA TYR A 251 -10.43 -13.60 -7.29
C TYR A 251 -9.94 -14.77 -8.17
N GLN A 252 -10.86 -15.51 -8.79
CA GLN A 252 -10.52 -16.65 -9.66
C GLN A 252 -10.35 -16.23 -11.11
N THR A 253 -9.39 -15.34 -11.36
CA THR A 253 -9.00 -14.85 -12.69
C THR A 253 -7.54 -15.14 -12.97
N ASP A 254 -7.13 -15.00 -14.23
CA ASP A 254 -5.74 -15.10 -14.67
C ASP A 254 -5.05 -13.73 -14.76
N SER A 255 -5.78 -12.63 -14.58
CA SER A 255 -5.29 -11.26 -14.70
C SER A 255 -5.93 -10.36 -13.66
N ARG A 256 -5.09 -9.52 -13.01
CA ARG A 256 -5.53 -8.52 -12.04
C ARG A 256 -4.55 -7.34 -11.99
N ARG A 257 -5.00 -6.15 -11.57
CA ARG A 257 -4.12 -5.02 -11.30
C ARG A 257 -3.33 -5.24 -10.02
N LEU A 258 -2.11 -4.67 -9.97
CA LEU A 258 -1.47 -4.43 -8.68
C LEU A 258 -2.24 -3.33 -7.94
N PHE A 259 -2.16 -3.37 -6.63
CA PHE A 259 -2.64 -2.31 -5.74
C PHE A 259 -1.53 -1.99 -4.73
N SER A 260 -1.23 -0.71 -4.53
CA SER A 260 -0.08 -0.27 -3.70
C SER A 260 1.23 -1.01 -4.07
N GLY A 261 1.42 -1.25 -5.37
CA GLY A 261 2.60 -1.93 -5.91
C GLY A 261 2.65 -3.44 -5.73
N MET A 262 1.59 -4.10 -5.24
CA MET A 262 1.58 -5.51 -4.87
C MET A 262 0.37 -6.27 -5.42
N LEU A 263 0.56 -7.58 -5.64
CA LEU A 263 -0.48 -8.54 -5.94
C LEU A 263 -0.06 -9.92 -5.42
N LEU A 264 -0.98 -10.66 -4.84
CA LEU A 264 -0.80 -12.04 -4.43
C LEU A 264 -1.31 -12.98 -5.50
N ALA A 265 -0.50 -13.96 -5.91
CA ALA A 265 -0.92 -15.12 -6.67
C ALA A 265 -0.83 -16.37 -5.79
N VAL A 266 -1.91 -17.15 -5.76
CA VAL A 266 -2.01 -18.39 -5.00
C VAL A 266 -1.90 -19.56 -5.96
N VAL A 267 -0.92 -20.47 -5.72
CA VAL A 267 -0.64 -21.63 -6.57
C VAL A 267 -0.75 -22.92 -5.76
N ALA A 268 -1.38 -23.93 -6.35
CA ALA A 268 -1.52 -25.26 -5.78
C ALA A 268 -0.96 -26.34 -6.72
N GLY A 269 -0.69 -27.54 -6.18
CA GLY A 269 -0.44 -28.76 -6.97
C GLY A 269 -1.70 -29.18 -7.73
N ASN A 270 -1.54 -29.82 -8.90
CA ASN A 270 -2.65 -30.24 -9.77
C ASN A 270 -2.80 -31.77 -9.88
N GLY A 271 -2.32 -32.54 -8.92
CA GLY A 271 -2.33 -34.00 -8.92
C GLY A 271 -1.12 -34.62 -9.61
N ARG A 272 -0.12 -33.83 -9.97
CA ARG A 272 1.14 -34.27 -10.59
C ARG A 272 2.32 -33.90 -9.72
N THR A 273 3.41 -34.63 -9.87
CA THR A 273 4.72 -34.27 -9.28
C THR A 273 5.61 -33.63 -10.33
N GLY A 274 6.54 -32.80 -9.90
CA GLY A 274 7.54 -32.18 -10.76
C GLY A 274 7.47 -30.66 -10.79
N THR A 275 8.02 -30.06 -11.83
CA THR A 275 8.18 -28.62 -11.96
C THR A 275 6.84 -27.91 -12.16
N ILE A 276 6.69 -26.80 -11.44
CA ILE A 276 5.65 -25.79 -11.63
C ILE A 276 6.34 -24.53 -12.15
N THR A 277 5.90 -24.01 -13.29
CA THR A 277 6.39 -22.74 -13.83
C THR A 277 5.28 -21.69 -13.72
N VAL A 278 5.61 -20.55 -13.14
CA VAL A 278 4.72 -19.39 -13.00
C VAL A 278 5.26 -18.27 -13.85
N ASP A 279 4.59 -17.96 -14.94
CA ASP A 279 4.92 -16.92 -15.90
C ASP A 279 4.04 -15.71 -15.64
N VAL A 280 4.63 -14.52 -15.42
CA VAL A 280 3.91 -13.28 -15.17
C VAL A 280 4.33 -12.22 -16.18
N THR A 281 3.32 -11.65 -16.85
CA THR A 281 3.50 -10.62 -17.89
C THR A 281 2.64 -9.40 -17.60
N ALA A 282 3.09 -8.24 -18.03
CA ALA A 282 2.31 -6.99 -18.03
C ALA A 282 2.67 -6.18 -19.29
N PRO A 283 1.75 -5.38 -19.84
CA PRO A 283 2.02 -4.54 -21.01
C PRO A 283 3.19 -3.59 -20.78
N GLY A 284 4.17 -3.62 -21.69
CA GLY A 284 5.33 -2.72 -21.64
C GLY A 284 6.40 -3.07 -20.59
N LEU A 285 6.20 -4.09 -19.77
CA LEU A 285 7.16 -4.50 -18.74
C LEU A 285 7.94 -5.75 -19.14
N ARG A 286 9.18 -5.84 -18.67
CA ARG A 286 9.94 -7.08 -18.76
C ARG A 286 9.26 -8.16 -17.91
N PRO A 287 8.87 -9.30 -18.49
CA PRO A 287 8.19 -10.37 -17.77
C PRO A 287 9.11 -11.05 -16.76
N ALA A 288 8.50 -11.81 -15.84
CA ALA A 288 9.20 -12.63 -14.87
C ALA A 288 8.68 -14.07 -14.89
N VAL A 289 9.59 -15.02 -14.59
CA VAL A 289 9.29 -16.44 -14.46
C VAL A 289 9.81 -16.94 -13.12
N LEU A 290 8.98 -17.69 -12.40
CA LEU A 290 9.33 -18.35 -11.16
C LEU A 290 9.11 -19.86 -11.29
N THR A 291 10.04 -20.64 -10.74
CA THR A 291 9.94 -22.10 -10.72
C THR A 291 9.73 -22.59 -9.29
N LEU A 292 8.70 -23.42 -9.10
CA LEU A 292 8.42 -24.18 -7.89
C LEU A 292 8.47 -25.68 -8.19
N ASN A 293 8.42 -26.51 -7.16
CA ASN A 293 8.36 -27.95 -7.26
C ASN A 293 7.12 -28.52 -6.57
N ALA A 294 6.39 -29.39 -7.26
CA ALA A 294 5.33 -30.22 -6.67
C ALA A 294 5.95 -31.54 -6.19
N ALA A 295 6.02 -31.73 -4.89
CA ALA A 295 6.55 -32.93 -4.26
C ALA A 295 5.62 -34.14 -4.44
N PRO A 296 6.16 -35.37 -4.41
CA PRO A 296 5.37 -36.57 -4.32
C PRO A 296 4.41 -36.52 -3.11
N PHE A 297 3.25 -37.15 -3.24
CA PHE A 297 2.23 -37.19 -2.22
C PHE A 297 1.60 -38.59 -2.15
N GLU A 298 0.97 -38.88 -1.02
CA GLU A 298 0.15 -40.07 -0.80
C GLU A 298 -1.31 -39.66 -0.54
N GLY A 299 -2.25 -40.48 -1.03
CA GLY A 299 -3.69 -40.25 -0.80
C GLY A 299 -4.38 -39.48 -1.94
N PRO A 300 -5.63 -39.06 -1.71
CA PRO A 300 -6.45 -38.45 -2.75
C PRO A 300 -6.05 -37.03 -3.07
N VAL A 301 -6.07 -36.70 -4.34
CA VAL A 301 -5.90 -35.33 -4.85
C VAL A 301 -7.11 -34.49 -4.45
N ARG A 302 -6.89 -33.23 -4.09
CA ARG A 302 -7.98 -32.25 -3.88
C ARG A 302 -8.83 -32.14 -5.16
N PRO A 303 -10.16 -32.03 -5.04
CA PRO A 303 -11.01 -31.81 -6.21
C PRO A 303 -10.56 -30.60 -7.02
N ARG A 304 -10.66 -30.70 -8.35
CA ARG A 304 -10.33 -29.59 -9.25
C ARG A 304 -11.11 -28.34 -8.89
N LEU A 305 -10.40 -27.23 -8.86
CA LEU A 305 -11.01 -25.90 -8.82
C LEU A 305 -11.77 -25.64 -10.14
N PRO A 306 -12.82 -24.81 -10.11
CA PRO A 306 -13.44 -24.33 -11.33
C PRO A 306 -12.38 -23.72 -12.26
N PRO A 307 -12.63 -23.72 -13.59
CA PRO A 307 -11.78 -22.96 -14.51
C PRO A 307 -11.74 -21.49 -14.10
N LEU A 308 -10.56 -20.88 -14.26
CA LEU A 308 -10.42 -19.43 -14.08
C LEU A 308 -11.25 -18.68 -15.11
N THR A 309 -11.82 -17.55 -14.70
CA THR A 309 -12.38 -16.56 -15.62
C THR A 309 -11.26 -15.71 -16.22
N PHE A 310 -11.51 -15.11 -17.39
CA PHE A 310 -10.58 -14.13 -17.94
C PHE A 310 -10.72 -12.82 -17.17
N GLY A 311 -9.62 -12.33 -16.58
CA GLY A 311 -9.57 -11.02 -15.96
C GLY A 311 -9.42 -9.93 -17.01
N GLY A 312 -10.16 -8.88 -16.93
CA GLY A 312 -10.13 -7.61 -17.70
C GLY A 312 -9.26 -7.52 -18.96
N SER A 313 -9.00 -6.34 -19.46
CA SER A 313 -8.15 -6.13 -20.65
C SER A 313 -6.67 -6.35 -20.31
N THR A 314 -6.03 -7.33 -20.97
CA THR A 314 -4.58 -7.58 -20.81
C THR A 314 -3.70 -6.53 -21.51
N GLN A 315 -4.30 -5.58 -22.22
CA GLN A 315 -3.60 -4.48 -22.91
C GLN A 315 -3.71 -3.16 -22.16
N GLU A 316 -4.32 -3.17 -21.00
CA GLU A 316 -4.49 -2.00 -20.16
C GLU A 316 -3.15 -1.55 -19.54
N ILE A 317 -2.87 -0.26 -19.63
CA ILE A 317 -1.79 0.42 -18.93
C ILE A 317 -2.43 1.53 -18.10
N PRO A 318 -2.63 1.33 -16.79
CA PRO A 318 -3.26 2.33 -15.93
C PRO A 318 -2.39 3.55 -15.70
N VAL A 319 -3.02 4.68 -15.34
CA VAL A 319 -2.31 5.85 -14.82
C VAL A 319 -1.95 5.60 -13.36
N ARG A 320 -0.68 5.70 -12.99
CA ARG A 320 -0.24 5.60 -11.60
C ARG A 320 0.00 6.97 -10.93
N LYS A 321 0.24 8.02 -11.75
CA LYS A 321 0.52 9.36 -11.25
C LYS A 321 0.16 10.42 -12.29
N LEU A 322 -0.38 11.55 -11.82
CA LEU A 322 -0.52 12.78 -12.60
C LEU A 322 0.53 13.78 -12.12
N THR A 323 1.28 14.35 -13.07
CA THR A 323 2.18 15.46 -12.80
C THR A 323 1.52 16.73 -13.29
N LEU A 324 1.24 17.65 -12.37
CA LEU A 324 0.67 18.95 -12.67
C LEU A 324 1.78 19.99 -12.83
N THR A 325 1.66 20.83 -13.84
CA THR A 325 2.56 21.96 -14.04
C THR A 325 1.72 23.21 -14.25
N ALA A 326 1.97 24.25 -13.47
CA ALA A 326 1.36 25.56 -13.64
C ALA A 326 2.41 26.56 -14.09
N GLU A 327 2.06 27.44 -15.02
CA GLU A 327 2.95 28.55 -15.43
C GLU A 327 3.21 29.51 -14.26
N ARG A 328 2.22 29.66 -13.38
CA ARG A 328 2.29 30.47 -12.15
C ARG A 328 1.56 29.76 -11.04
N THR A 329 2.14 29.77 -9.86
CA THR A 329 1.56 29.18 -8.65
C THR A 329 0.83 30.20 -7.78
N ALA A 330 0.92 31.49 -8.13
CA ALA A 330 0.18 32.58 -7.48
C ALA A 330 -0.44 33.49 -8.54
N LEU A 331 -1.66 33.90 -8.26
CA LEU A 331 -2.43 34.86 -9.10
C LEU A 331 -2.60 36.17 -8.34
N ASP A 332 -2.48 37.27 -9.05
CA ASP A 332 -2.70 38.62 -8.55
C ASP A 332 -3.47 39.47 -9.57
N LYS A 333 -3.64 40.77 -9.28
CA LYS A 333 -4.38 41.68 -10.20
C LYS A 333 -3.69 41.93 -11.54
N GLU A 334 -2.35 41.79 -11.56
CA GLU A 334 -1.55 41.98 -12.77
C GLU A 334 -1.46 40.69 -13.58
N HIS A 335 -1.58 39.56 -12.89
CA HIS A 335 -1.52 38.23 -13.47
C HIS A 335 -2.69 37.37 -13.00
N PRO A 336 -3.92 37.64 -13.51
CA PRO A 336 -5.13 36.99 -12.99
C PRO A 336 -5.37 35.58 -13.55
N VAL A 337 -4.54 35.10 -14.50
CA VAL A 337 -4.69 33.80 -15.15
C VAL A 337 -3.39 33.02 -15.14
N THR A 338 -3.49 31.72 -15.02
CA THR A 338 -2.39 30.77 -15.22
C THR A 338 -2.88 29.55 -16.00
N HIS A 339 -2.01 28.97 -16.81
CA HIS A 339 -2.27 27.70 -17.48
C HIS A 339 -1.75 26.55 -16.62
N ILE A 340 -2.57 25.52 -16.49
CA ILE A 340 -2.22 24.28 -15.77
C ILE A 340 -2.27 23.13 -16.76
N THR A 341 -1.18 22.37 -16.83
CA THR A 341 -1.09 21.16 -17.65
C THR A 341 -0.95 19.94 -16.76
N ALA A 342 -1.49 18.81 -17.21
CA ALA A 342 -1.33 17.53 -16.56
C ALA A 342 -0.63 16.53 -17.49
N ALA A 343 0.42 15.90 -16.98
CA ALA A 343 1.09 14.80 -17.65
C ALA A 343 0.80 13.49 -16.92
N ARG A 344 0.39 12.47 -17.68
CA ARG A 344 0.12 11.13 -17.17
C ARG A 344 1.39 10.31 -17.03
N ARG A 345 1.50 9.52 -16.00
CA ARG A 345 2.58 8.56 -15.80
C ARG A 345 2.00 7.15 -15.61
N PRO A 346 2.47 6.11 -16.34
CA PRO A 346 3.44 6.26 -17.45
C PRO A 346 2.83 6.98 -18.67
N ALA A 347 3.67 7.53 -19.54
CA ALA A 347 3.23 8.24 -20.74
C ALA A 347 2.42 7.35 -21.71
N ALA A 348 2.65 6.04 -21.66
CA ALA A 348 1.93 5.03 -22.44
C ALA A 348 0.57 4.63 -21.85
N ALA A 349 0.10 5.27 -20.77
CA ALA A 349 -1.18 4.96 -20.14
C ALA A 349 -2.34 5.00 -21.15
N THR A 350 -3.19 3.98 -21.09
CA THR A 350 -4.32 3.79 -22.02
C THR A 350 -5.54 4.61 -21.65
N PHE A 351 -5.64 5.08 -20.41
CA PHE A 351 -6.68 5.99 -19.96
C PHE A 351 -6.24 7.43 -20.19
N THR A 352 -7.08 8.22 -20.86
CA THR A 352 -6.74 9.57 -21.35
C THR A 352 -7.56 10.68 -20.71
N ASP A 353 -8.73 10.36 -20.20
CA ASP A 353 -9.65 11.34 -19.67
C ASP A 353 -9.20 11.81 -18.29
N ILE A 354 -9.17 13.13 -18.11
CA ILE A 354 -8.80 13.78 -16.84
C ILE A 354 -9.97 14.66 -16.44
N GLU A 355 -10.53 14.40 -15.28
CA GLU A 355 -11.51 15.28 -14.66
C GLU A 355 -10.79 16.33 -13.82
N TRP A 356 -11.23 17.57 -13.90
CA TRP A 356 -10.64 18.70 -13.21
C TRP A 356 -11.65 19.33 -12.26
N GLN A 357 -11.20 19.54 -11.03
CA GLN A 357 -11.97 20.27 -10.03
C GLN A 357 -11.08 21.30 -9.35
N LEU A 358 -11.62 22.51 -9.15
CA LEU A 358 -10.95 23.57 -8.41
C LEU A 358 -11.54 23.65 -7.00
N THR A 359 -10.69 23.38 -6.00
CA THR A 359 -11.09 23.39 -4.58
C THR A 359 -10.17 24.31 -3.77
N ASP A 360 -10.59 24.66 -2.57
CA ASP A 360 -9.69 25.22 -1.55
C ASP A 360 -8.82 24.11 -0.92
N ASP A 361 -8.02 24.49 0.08
CA ASP A 361 -7.14 23.58 0.84
C ASP A 361 -7.89 22.53 1.69
N LYS A 362 -9.21 22.62 1.78
CA LYS A 362 -10.09 21.69 2.50
C LYS A 362 -10.94 20.83 1.55
N GLY A 363 -10.69 20.90 0.25
CA GLY A 363 -11.46 20.18 -0.75
C GLY A 363 -12.83 20.78 -1.08
N VAL A 364 -13.15 21.98 -0.55
CA VAL A 364 -14.42 22.67 -0.86
C VAL A 364 -14.27 23.40 -2.21
N PRO A 365 -15.29 23.34 -3.10
CA PRO A 365 -15.23 24.04 -4.39
C PRO A 365 -14.87 25.52 -4.21
N ALA A 366 -13.86 26.00 -4.94
CA ALA A 366 -13.38 27.37 -4.83
C ALA A 366 -14.42 28.37 -5.37
N VAL A 367 -14.65 29.42 -4.62
CA VAL A 367 -15.59 30.50 -4.98
C VAL A 367 -14.91 31.72 -5.59
N ASN A 368 -13.58 31.82 -5.43
CA ASN A 368 -12.78 32.99 -5.83
C ASN A 368 -12.05 32.81 -7.16
N ALA A 369 -12.15 31.66 -7.77
CA ALA A 369 -11.52 31.32 -9.03
C ALA A 369 -12.42 30.40 -9.86
N ALA A 370 -12.26 30.44 -11.16
CA ALA A 370 -12.97 29.55 -12.08
C ALA A 370 -11.95 28.89 -13.01
N MET A 371 -12.19 27.63 -13.34
CA MET A 371 -11.42 26.89 -14.31
C MET A 371 -12.17 26.87 -15.65
N GLN A 372 -11.46 27.12 -16.73
CA GLN A 372 -11.99 27.00 -18.08
C GLN A 372 -11.08 26.07 -18.87
N PRO A 373 -11.62 25.13 -19.65
CA PRO A 373 -10.79 24.37 -20.57
C PRO A 373 -10.13 25.33 -21.55
N ASP A 374 -8.87 25.04 -21.93
CA ASP A 374 -8.24 25.73 -23.04
C ASP A 374 -9.12 25.52 -24.28
N GLY A 375 -9.65 26.61 -24.83
CA GLY A 375 -10.42 26.56 -26.06
C GLY A 375 -9.46 26.24 -27.20
N ASP A 376 -9.74 25.14 -27.92
CA ASP A 376 -9.24 24.92 -29.28
C ASP A 376 -9.88 25.91 -30.25
#